data_7f79bc9d5b764ab1eca28ab863917afa
#
_entry.id   7f79bc9d5b764ab1eca28ab863917afa
#
_cell.length_a   1.000
_cell.length_b   1.000
_cell.length_c   1.000
_cell.angle_alpha   90.00
_cell.angle_beta   90.00
_cell.angle_gamma   90.00
#
_symmetry.space_group_name_H-M   'P 1'
#
loop_
_entity.id
_entity.type
_entity.pdbx_description
1 polymer ?
#
loop_
_entity_poly.entity_id
_entity_poly.type
_entity_poly.pdbx_seq_one_letter_code
_entity_poly.pdbx_strand_id
1 'polypeptide(L)'
;MVAIVLGTLDALSVAVPERLTTLWWGALLLLTLAALTDALRLRRLPSPRLHRQLPGNLPLGRWSEVRLSAEHAYNRGLHIEVFDHAPQDMAVEHMPQQVELRPGEHTTFTYRVRPLVRGHFVFPRCEVGLPSPLRLWQSRRHLELRDETRVYPDFARLYGAQLMAVDDWISQLGVRQRQRRGLGQEFHQLREFRDGDTLRQIDWKATARKRTPIAREYQDERDQQILFLLDCGRRMRSQDGELSHFDHALNASLLLGYVALRQGDAVG
;
A
#
# COMPACT_ATOMS: atom_id res chain seq x y z
N MET A 1 -11.97 35.25 -25.63
CA MET A 1 -11.26 36.52 -25.34
C MET A 1 -10.89 37.32 -26.59
N VAL A 2 -10.32 36.72 -27.63
CA VAL A 2 -9.96 37.45 -28.89
C VAL A 2 -11.18 38.07 -29.58
N ALA A 3 -12.32 37.38 -29.61
CA ALA A 3 -13.57 37.92 -30.21
C ALA A 3 -14.14 39.13 -29.47
N ILE A 4 -13.94 39.21 -28.14
CA ILE A 4 -14.43 40.36 -27.34
C ILE A 4 -13.55 41.59 -27.58
N VAL A 5 -12.27 41.44 -27.82
CA VAL A 5 -11.36 42.54 -28.12
C VAL A 5 -11.63 43.10 -29.52
N LEU A 6 -12.03 42.27 -30.49
CA LEU A 6 -12.43 42.69 -31.82
C LEU A 6 -13.76 43.49 -31.81
N GLY A 7 -14.73 43.04 -31.01
CA GLY A 7 -16.04 43.74 -30.88
C GLY A 7 -15.98 45.10 -30.17
N THR A 8 -14.99 45.30 -29.30
CA THR A 8 -14.80 46.58 -28.59
C THR A 8 -14.04 47.64 -29.46
N LEU A 9 -13.28 47.22 -30.44
CA LEU A 9 -12.59 48.15 -31.37
C LEU A 9 -13.52 48.72 -32.42
N ASP A 10 -14.58 48.00 -32.84
CA ASP A 10 -15.63 48.52 -33.74
C ASP A 10 -16.55 49.49 -33.05
N ALA A 11 -16.70 49.40 -31.73
CA ALA A 11 -17.56 50.30 -30.95
C ALA A 11 -16.91 51.65 -30.62
N LEU A 12 -15.59 51.75 -30.68
CA LEU A 12 -14.85 52.99 -30.60
C LEU A 12 -14.59 53.49 -32.02
N SER A 13 -15.51 54.29 -32.57
CA SER A 13 -15.40 54.96 -33.90
C SER A 13 -14.24 55.96 -33.97
N VAL A 14 -13.08 55.57 -33.57
CA VAL A 14 -11.83 56.26 -33.80
C VAL A 14 -11.35 55.85 -35.17
N ALA A 15 -11.25 56.85 -36.11
CA ALA A 15 -10.69 56.66 -37.43
C ALA A 15 -9.26 56.14 -37.30
N VAL A 16 -9.11 54.80 -37.24
CA VAL A 16 -7.78 54.15 -37.19
C VAL A 16 -7.17 54.29 -38.59
N PRO A 17 -6.00 54.89 -38.74
CA PRO A 17 -5.35 55.05 -40.05
C PRO A 17 -5.23 53.66 -40.74
N GLU A 18 -5.54 53.58 -42.02
CA GLU A 18 -5.50 52.33 -42.82
C GLU A 18 -4.18 51.54 -42.64
N ARG A 19 -3.10 52.21 -42.43
CA ARG A 19 -1.79 51.56 -42.10
C ARG A 19 -1.79 50.82 -40.77
N LEU A 20 -2.49 51.27 -39.76
CA LEU A 20 -2.60 50.60 -38.49
C LEU A 20 -3.52 49.38 -38.59
N THR A 21 -4.60 49.43 -39.38
CA THR A 21 -5.46 48.28 -39.61
C THR A 21 -4.74 47.16 -40.34
N THR A 22 -3.94 47.46 -41.36
CA THR A 22 -3.13 46.46 -42.07
C THR A 22 -2.04 45.85 -41.20
N LEU A 23 -1.39 46.61 -40.33
CA LEU A 23 -0.47 46.07 -39.30
C LEU A 23 -1.15 45.16 -38.31
N TRP A 24 -2.36 45.53 -37.86
CA TRP A 24 -3.16 44.67 -36.96
C TRP A 24 -3.54 43.33 -37.58
N TRP A 25 -3.99 43.32 -38.83
CA TRP A 25 -4.34 42.10 -39.54
C TRP A 25 -3.06 41.25 -39.81
N GLY A 26 -1.95 41.89 -40.10
CA GLY A 26 -0.64 41.20 -40.22
C GLY A 26 -0.19 40.57 -38.93
N ALA A 27 -0.29 41.30 -37.80
CA ALA A 27 0.06 40.76 -36.48
C ALA A 27 -0.86 39.60 -36.08
N LEU A 28 -2.18 39.73 -36.30
CA LEU A 28 -3.14 38.66 -36.03
C LEU A 28 -2.88 37.40 -36.85
N LEU A 29 -2.58 37.58 -38.14
CA LEU A 29 -2.21 36.44 -39.00
C LEU A 29 -0.93 35.74 -38.51
N LEU A 30 0.06 36.52 -38.11
CA LEU A 30 1.32 35.97 -37.58
C LEU A 30 1.13 35.23 -36.27
N LEU A 31 0.31 35.76 -35.34
CA LEU A 31 -0.04 35.10 -34.09
C LEU A 31 -0.85 33.81 -34.31
N THR A 32 -1.80 33.84 -35.23
CA THR A 32 -2.59 32.63 -35.55
C THR A 32 -1.71 31.54 -36.19
N LEU A 33 -0.80 31.96 -37.09
CA LEU A 33 0.16 31.05 -37.70
C LEU A 33 1.14 30.47 -36.67
N ALA A 34 1.62 31.28 -35.74
CA ALA A 34 2.47 30.85 -34.64
C ALA A 34 1.72 29.86 -33.72
N ALA A 35 0.48 30.16 -33.35
CA ALA A 35 -0.35 29.27 -32.54
C ALA A 35 -0.64 27.95 -33.26
N LEU A 36 -0.91 27.98 -34.56
CA LEU A 36 -1.15 26.79 -35.37
C LEU A 36 0.11 25.92 -35.47
N THR A 37 1.27 26.54 -35.76
CA THR A 37 2.53 25.83 -35.83
C THR A 37 2.93 25.22 -34.47
N ASP A 38 2.65 25.90 -33.38
CA ASP A 38 2.87 25.40 -32.01
C ASP A 38 1.98 24.19 -31.72
N ALA A 39 0.70 24.26 -32.10
CA ALA A 39 -0.23 23.13 -31.96
C ALA A 39 0.20 21.91 -32.80
N LEU A 40 0.66 22.15 -34.05
CA LEU A 40 1.15 21.08 -34.91
C LEU A 40 2.42 20.42 -34.36
N ARG A 41 3.33 21.21 -33.82
CA ARG A 41 4.54 20.71 -33.15
C ARG A 41 4.19 19.88 -31.94
N LEU A 42 3.21 20.30 -31.11
CA LEU A 42 2.73 19.55 -29.95
C LEU A 42 2.14 18.19 -30.36
N ARG A 43 1.35 18.14 -31.45
CA ARG A 43 0.80 16.87 -31.98
C ARG A 43 1.89 15.89 -32.42
N ARG A 44 3.01 16.38 -32.92
CA ARG A 44 4.15 15.57 -33.39
C ARG A 44 5.10 15.14 -32.26
N LEU A 45 4.99 15.71 -31.08
CA LEU A 45 5.79 15.30 -29.92
C LEU A 45 5.44 13.85 -29.55
N PRO A 46 6.42 12.95 -29.43
CA PRO A 46 6.16 11.59 -28.96
C PRO A 46 5.69 11.61 -27.51
N SER A 47 4.95 10.61 -27.08
CA SER A 47 4.59 10.44 -25.66
C SER A 47 5.78 9.88 -24.89
N PRO A 48 6.03 10.33 -23.65
CA PRO A 48 7.04 9.70 -22.80
C PRO A 48 6.58 8.27 -22.45
N ARG A 49 7.52 7.39 -22.18
CA ARG A 49 7.26 6.06 -21.64
C ARG A 49 7.27 6.16 -20.13
N LEU A 50 6.20 5.68 -19.49
CA LEU A 50 6.12 5.62 -18.05
C LEU A 50 6.20 4.16 -17.60
N HIS A 51 6.91 3.93 -16.51
CA HIS A 51 6.95 2.66 -15.81
C HIS A 51 6.54 2.90 -14.36
N ARG A 52 5.58 2.11 -13.88
CA ARG A 52 5.12 2.15 -12.50
C ARG A 52 5.74 1.00 -11.71
N GLN A 53 6.27 1.31 -10.56
CA GLN A 53 6.66 0.33 -9.56
C GLN A 53 5.64 0.39 -8.41
N LEU A 54 4.65 -0.48 -8.49
CA LEU A 54 3.60 -0.63 -7.51
C LEU A 54 3.90 -1.84 -6.64
N PRO A 55 3.89 -1.73 -5.30
CA PRO A 55 3.96 -2.91 -4.44
C PRO A 55 2.81 -3.86 -4.74
N GLY A 56 3.09 -5.15 -4.89
CA GLY A 56 2.06 -6.18 -5.17
C GLY A 56 1.04 -6.31 -4.03
N ASN A 57 1.42 -5.89 -2.82
CA ASN A 57 0.60 -5.90 -1.63
C ASN A 57 0.67 -4.56 -0.92
N LEU A 58 -0.48 -3.99 -0.57
CA LEU A 58 -0.60 -2.75 0.18
C LEU A 58 -1.29 -3.00 1.51
N PRO A 59 -0.82 -2.39 2.61
CA PRO A 59 -1.49 -2.46 3.90
C PRO A 59 -2.71 -1.53 3.93
N LEU A 60 -3.84 -2.03 4.48
CA LEU A 60 -5.06 -1.25 4.65
C LEU A 60 -4.84 -0.06 5.59
N GLY A 61 -5.37 1.12 5.21
CA GLY A 61 -5.35 2.33 6.03
C GLY A 61 -3.97 2.98 6.19
N ARG A 62 -2.93 2.50 5.51
CA ARG A 62 -1.55 3.01 5.61
C ARG A 62 -1.07 3.64 4.32
N TRP A 63 -0.35 4.74 4.44
CA TRP A 63 0.32 5.36 3.31
C TRP A 63 1.46 4.49 2.80
N SER A 64 1.42 4.19 1.52
CA SER A 64 2.45 3.44 0.81
C SER A 64 2.95 4.25 -0.37
N GLU A 65 4.24 4.13 -0.66
CA GLU A 65 4.89 4.86 -1.73
C GLU A 65 4.77 4.08 -3.05
N VAL A 66 4.35 4.80 -4.10
CA VAL A 66 4.34 4.32 -5.48
C VAL A 66 5.37 5.12 -6.25
N ARG A 67 6.20 4.43 -7.02
CA ARG A 67 7.26 5.04 -7.80
C ARG A 67 6.92 5.01 -9.27
N LEU A 68 7.05 6.16 -9.92
CA LEU A 68 6.93 6.30 -11.36
C LEU A 68 8.28 6.70 -11.94
N SER A 69 8.68 6.07 -13.03
CA SER A 69 9.85 6.47 -13.82
C SER A 69 9.42 6.85 -15.22
N ALA A 70 9.94 7.97 -15.69
CA ALA A 70 9.65 8.50 -17.01
C ALA A 70 10.90 8.45 -17.88
N GLU A 71 10.75 7.85 -19.05
CA GLU A 71 11.76 7.83 -20.11
C GLU A 71 11.27 8.63 -21.31
N HIS A 72 12.11 9.44 -21.89
CA HIS A 72 11.74 10.27 -23.03
C HIS A 72 12.88 10.45 -24.02
N ALA A 73 12.53 10.73 -25.28
CA ALA A 73 13.47 10.98 -26.36
C ALA A 73 13.50 12.46 -26.77
N TYR A 74 13.24 13.39 -25.85
CA TYR A 74 13.27 14.83 -26.17
C TYR A 74 14.68 15.37 -26.09
N ASN A 75 15.03 16.22 -27.04
CA ASN A 75 16.36 16.87 -27.09
C ASN A 75 16.47 18.11 -26.20
N ARG A 76 15.41 18.47 -25.48
CA ARG A 76 15.37 19.60 -24.54
C ARG A 76 14.56 19.24 -23.29
N GLY A 77 14.86 19.91 -22.18
CA GLY A 77 14.09 19.79 -20.96
C GLY A 77 12.62 20.17 -21.15
N LEU A 78 11.72 19.40 -20.59
CA LEU A 78 10.28 19.61 -20.69
C LEU A 78 9.65 19.40 -19.32
N HIS A 79 8.81 20.36 -18.89
CA HIS A 79 7.99 20.17 -17.70
C HIS A 79 6.69 19.52 -18.11
N ILE A 80 6.40 18.39 -17.52
CA ILE A 80 5.15 17.65 -17.74
C ILE A 80 4.33 17.60 -16.46
N GLU A 81 3.03 17.52 -16.61
CA GLU A 81 2.11 17.20 -15.52
C GLU A 81 1.75 15.73 -15.61
N VAL A 82 1.89 15.01 -14.50
CA VAL A 82 1.56 13.57 -14.44
C VAL A 82 0.45 13.37 -13.43
N PHE A 83 -0.56 12.61 -13.82
CA PHE A 83 -1.66 12.19 -12.96
C PHE A 83 -1.86 10.68 -13.11
N ASP A 84 -1.73 9.95 -12.02
CA ASP A 84 -1.98 8.53 -12.01
C ASP A 84 -3.42 8.24 -11.54
N HIS A 85 -4.16 7.50 -12.37
CA HIS A 85 -5.55 7.15 -12.09
C HIS A 85 -5.62 5.99 -11.09
N ALA A 86 -5.48 6.32 -9.80
CA ALA A 86 -5.70 5.36 -8.73
C ALA A 86 -7.19 5.00 -8.62
N PRO A 87 -7.53 3.80 -8.13
CA PRO A 87 -8.90 3.40 -7.82
C PRO A 87 -9.60 4.34 -6.83
N GLN A 88 -10.95 4.45 -6.92
CA GLN A 88 -11.74 5.39 -6.09
C GLN A 88 -11.62 5.15 -4.58
N ASP A 89 -11.41 3.89 -4.18
CA ASP A 89 -11.29 3.50 -2.78
C ASP A 89 -9.87 3.66 -2.22
N MET A 90 -9.06 4.51 -2.87
CA MET A 90 -7.71 4.87 -2.42
C MET A 90 -7.58 6.38 -2.30
N ALA A 91 -7.11 6.85 -1.14
CA ALA A 91 -6.66 8.22 -0.99
C ALA A 91 -5.28 8.38 -1.65
N VAL A 92 -5.08 9.50 -2.35
CA VAL A 92 -3.84 9.79 -3.08
C VAL A 92 -3.29 11.13 -2.61
N GLU A 93 -1.99 11.19 -2.37
CA GLU A 93 -1.25 12.41 -2.07
C GLU A 93 -0.17 12.67 -3.11
N HIS A 94 0.12 13.95 -3.32
CA HIS A 94 1.13 14.43 -4.26
C HIS A 94 0.80 14.14 -5.74
N MET A 95 -0.50 14.12 -6.09
CA MET A 95 -0.98 14.07 -7.46
C MET A 95 -2.07 15.14 -7.69
N PRO A 96 -2.09 15.81 -8.87
CA PRO A 96 -1.12 15.75 -9.97
C PRO A 96 0.25 16.33 -9.61
N GLN A 97 1.32 15.79 -10.22
CA GLN A 97 2.69 16.22 -9.99
C GLN A 97 3.30 16.82 -11.23
N GLN A 98 3.98 17.95 -11.08
CA GLN A 98 4.79 18.53 -12.14
C GLN A 98 6.22 17.98 -12.07
N VAL A 99 6.69 17.44 -13.18
CA VAL A 99 7.97 16.76 -13.29
C VAL A 99 8.78 17.38 -14.43
N GLU A 100 10.03 17.71 -14.16
CA GLU A 100 10.98 18.14 -15.18
C GLU A 100 11.67 16.92 -15.80
N LEU A 101 11.50 16.74 -17.09
CA LEU A 101 12.18 15.73 -17.88
C LEU A 101 13.43 16.35 -18.50
N ARG A 102 14.62 15.84 -18.14
CA ARG A 102 15.91 16.29 -18.69
C ARG A 102 16.37 15.37 -19.81
N PRO A 103 16.97 15.91 -20.90
CA PRO A 103 17.44 15.10 -22.01
C PRO A 103 18.43 14.03 -21.56
N GLY A 104 18.20 12.77 -21.96
CA GLY A 104 19.10 11.65 -21.68
C GLY A 104 19.07 11.13 -20.24
N GLU A 105 18.19 11.66 -19.38
CA GLU A 105 18.04 11.20 -18.01
C GLU A 105 16.72 10.44 -17.82
N HIS A 106 16.77 9.40 -16.97
CA HIS A 106 15.58 8.76 -16.42
C HIS A 106 15.11 9.55 -15.20
N THR A 107 13.94 10.13 -15.29
CA THR A 107 13.38 10.89 -14.16
C THR A 107 12.48 9.99 -13.35
N THR A 108 12.79 9.84 -12.06
CA THR A 108 11.99 9.06 -11.13
C THR A 108 11.33 9.99 -10.10
N PHE A 109 10.07 9.79 -9.84
CA PHE A 109 9.29 10.54 -8.85
C PHE A 109 8.33 9.61 -8.13
N THR A 110 7.89 10.04 -6.96
CA THR A 110 7.08 9.22 -6.07
C THR A 110 5.82 9.96 -5.64
N TYR A 111 4.78 9.21 -5.41
CA TYR A 111 3.55 9.68 -4.80
C TYR A 111 3.06 8.65 -3.78
N ARG A 112 2.07 8.99 -2.98
CA ARG A 112 1.61 8.14 -1.90
C ARG A 112 0.16 7.77 -2.09
N VAL A 113 -0.15 6.50 -1.79
CA VAL A 113 -1.49 5.95 -1.81
C VAL A 113 -1.84 5.35 -0.46
N ARG A 114 -3.09 5.51 -0.03
CA ARG A 114 -3.64 4.91 1.18
C ARG A 114 -4.93 4.18 0.82
N PRO A 115 -4.94 2.85 0.79
CA PRO A 115 -6.16 2.09 0.58
C PRO A 115 -7.15 2.28 1.73
N LEU A 116 -8.43 2.52 1.41
CA LEU A 116 -9.51 2.71 2.38
C LEU A 116 -10.29 1.42 2.63
N VAL A 117 -10.28 0.51 1.67
CA VAL A 117 -10.92 -0.80 1.76
C VAL A 117 -9.97 -1.88 1.26
N ARG A 118 -10.16 -3.10 1.75
CA ARG A 118 -9.39 -4.26 1.28
C ARG A 118 -9.97 -4.79 -0.02
N GLY A 119 -9.15 -5.48 -0.78
CA GLY A 119 -9.56 -6.10 -2.02
C GLY A 119 -8.45 -6.16 -3.06
N HIS A 120 -8.85 -6.46 -4.28
CA HIS A 120 -7.99 -6.44 -5.44
C HIS A 120 -8.25 -5.16 -6.24
N PHE A 121 -7.21 -4.41 -6.52
CA PHE A 121 -7.30 -3.11 -7.18
C PHE A 121 -6.43 -3.09 -8.43
N VAL A 122 -6.95 -2.39 -9.44
CA VAL A 122 -6.30 -2.23 -10.74
C VAL A 122 -6.05 -0.74 -10.98
N PHE A 123 -4.81 -0.39 -11.29
CA PHE A 123 -4.40 0.92 -11.75
C PHE A 123 -4.39 0.89 -13.29
N PRO A 124 -5.40 1.43 -13.97
CA PRO A 124 -5.60 1.15 -15.39
C PRO A 124 -4.69 1.98 -16.30
N ARG A 125 -4.42 3.23 -15.94
CA ARG A 125 -3.75 4.21 -16.81
C ARG A 125 -3.13 5.34 -16.03
N CYS A 126 -2.20 6.02 -16.70
CA CYS A 126 -1.64 7.28 -16.26
C CYS A 126 -1.93 8.37 -17.29
N GLU A 127 -2.18 9.60 -16.86
CA GLU A 127 -2.40 10.76 -17.71
C GLU A 127 -1.18 11.66 -17.67
N VAL A 128 -0.74 12.13 -18.85
CA VAL A 128 0.39 13.03 -19.00
C VAL A 128 -0.04 14.29 -19.75
N GLY A 129 0.13 15.42 -19.10
CA GLY A 129 -0.05 16.75 -19.67
C GLY A 129 1.25 17.26 -20.29
N LEU A 130 1.30 17.35 -21.62
CA LEU A 130 2.43 17.83 -22.37
C LEU A 130 2.19 19.27 -22.82
N PRO A 131 2.99 20.26 -22.38
CA PRO A 131 2.88 21.61 -22.88
C PRO A 131 3.49 21.73 -24.28
N SER A 132 2.95 22.63 -25.08
CA SER A 132 3.56 22.98 -26.38
C SER A 132 4.86 23.78 -26.19
N PRO A 133 5.75 23.83 -27.22
CA PRO A 133 6.99 24.58 -27.15
C PRO A 133 6.84 26.04 -26.75
N LEU A 134 5.80 26.71 -27.20
CA LEU A 134 5.49 28.11 -26.84
C LEU A 134 4.56 28.21 -25.62
N ARG A 135 4.19 27.06 -25.00
CA ARG A 135 3.23 26.98 -23.85
C ARG A 135 1.86 27.57 -24.12
N LEU A 136 1.45 27.68 -25.38
CA LEU A 136 0.12 28.15 -25.76
C LEU A 136 -0.93 27.04 -25.62
N TRP A 137 -0.52 25.78 -25.73
CA TRP A 137 -1.36 24.61 -25.72
C TRP A 137 -0.83 23.55 -24.75
N GLN A 138 -1.74 22.75 -24.20
CA GLN A 138 -1.42 21.57 -23.42
C GLN A 138 -2.19 20.37 -23.99
N SER A 139 -1.47 19.29 -24.28
CA SER A 139 -2.06 18.02 -24.73
C SER A 139 -2.11 17.04 -23.57
N ARG A 140 -3.28 16.56 -23.20
CA ARG A 140 -3.46 15.50 -22.24
C ARG A 140 -3.49 14.16 -22.97
N ARG A 141 -2.59 13.26 -22.59
CA ARG A 141 -2.47 11.94 -23.19
C ARG A 141 -2.65 10.85 -22.14
N HIS A 142 -3.46 9.88 -22.46
CA HIS A 142 -3.65 8.70 -21.60
C HIS A 142 -2.66 7.62 -22.05
N LEU A 143 -1.87 7.14 -21.12
CA LEU A 143 -0.95 6.03 -21.29
C LEU A 143 -1.55 4.83 -20.59
N GLU A 144 -1.77 3.75 -21.33
CA GLU A 144 -2.18 2.48 -20.74
C GLU A 144 -1.02 1.93 -19.91
N LEU A 145 -1.24 1.87 -18.62
CA LEU A 145 -0.27 1.36 -17.67
C LEU A 145 -1.06 0.58 -16.61
N ARG A 146 -1.31 -0.69 -16.93
CA ARG A 146 -2.12 -1.56 -16.12
C ARG A 146 -1.26 -2.32 -15.13
N ASP A 147 -1.45 -2.03 -13.85
CA ASP A 147 -0.84 -2.75 -12.74
C ASP A 147 -1.92 -3.15 -11.73
N GLU A 148 -1.66 -4.22 -11.02
CA GLU A 148 -2.59 -4.79 -10.05
C GLU A 148 -1.93 -4.88 -8.69
N THR A 149 -2.71 -4.61 -7.64
CA THR A 149 -2.26 -4.73 -6.26
C THR A 149 -3.36 -5.32 -5.39
N ARG A 150 -2.96 -5.98 -4.31
CA ARG A 150 -3.89 -6.51 -3.31
C ARG A 150 -3.74 -5.76 -2.01
N VAL A 151 -4.87 -5.41 -1.42
CA VAL A 151 -4.90 -4.75 -0.13
C VAL A 151 -5.25 -5.77 0.95
N TYR A 152 -4.31 -5.93 1.87
CA TYR A 152 -4.44 -6.81 3.02
C TYR A 152 -4.54 -5.99 4.31
N PRO A 153 -5.04 -6.59 5.39
CA PRO A 153 -4.94 -6.00 6.72
C PRO A 153 -3.51 -5.56 7.04
N ASP A 154 -3.35 -4.49 7.82
CA ASP A 154 -2.02 -3.95 8.14
C ASP A 154 -1.27 -4.86 9.14
N PHE A 155 -0.61 -5.87 8.61
CA PHE A 155 0.24 -6.77 9.40
C PHE A 155 1.45 -6.06 10.02
N ALA A 156 1.85 -4.89 9.50
CA ALA A 156 3.00 -4.18 10.03
C ALA A 156 2.72 -3.55 11.40
N ARG A 157 1.46 -3.28 11.74
CA ARG A 157 1.06 -2.97 13.12
C ARG A 157 1.34 -4.13 14.07
N LEU A 158 1.28 -5.35 13.56
CA LEU A 158 1.57 -6.57 14.30
C LEU A 158 3.08 -6.83 14.43
N TYR A 159 3.87 -6.41 13.44
CA TYR A 159 5.34 -6.61 13.41
C TYR A 159 6.14 -5.42 13.97
N GLY A 160 5.48 -4.32 14.37
CA GLY A 160 6.12 -3.15 14.97
C GLY A 160 6.34 -3.26 16.48
N ALA A 161 6.43 -2.10 17.14
CA ALA A 161 6.67 -1.97 18.58
C ALA A 161 5.72 -2.81 19.47
N GLN A 162 4.51 -3.14 18.97
CA GLN A 162 3.55 -3.96 19.70
C GLN A 162 3.97 -5.44 19.79
N LEU A 163 4.66 -5.98 18.78
CA LEU A 163 5.17 -7.35 18.86
C LEU A 163 6.40 -7.45 19.76
N MET A 164 7.28 -6.46 19.72
CA MET A 164 8.37 -6.38 20.68
C MET A 164 7.81 -6.25 22.11
N ALA A 165 6.76 -5.46 22.30
CA ALA A 165 6.06 -5.37 23.58
C ALA A 165 5.37 -6.68 23.98
N VAL A 166 4.82 -7.44 23.01
CA VAL A 166 4.25 -8.77 23.27
C VAL A 166 5.34 -9.79 23.59
N ASP A 167 6.46 -9.79 22.86
CA ASP A 167 7.60 -10.66 23.17
C ASP A 167 8.20 -10.31 24.55
N ASP A 168 8.33 -9.03 24.89
CA ASP A 168 8.76 -8.56 26.21
C ASP A 168 7.71 -8.92 27.28
N TRP A 169 6.43 -8.77 26.99
CA TRP A 169 5.35 -9.12 27.91
C TRP A 169 5.27 -10.63 28.15
N ILE A 170 5.37 -11.46 27.11
CA ILE A 170 5.45 -12.91 27.21
C ILE A 170 6.68 -13.32 28.02
N SER A 171 7.81 -12.65 27.81
CA SER A 171 9.04 -12.91 28.56
C SER A 171 8.92 -12.45 30.03
N GLN A 172 8.24 -11.31 30.31
CA GLN A 172 7.99 -10.79 31.66
C GLN A 172 6.95 -11.63 32.43
N LEU A 173 5.93 -12.16 31.76
CA LEU A 173 4.99 -13.10 32.37
C LEU A 173 5.65 -14.44 32.75
N GLY A 174 6.95 -14.57 32.50
CA GLY A 174 7.68 -15.78 32.85
C GLY A 174 7.16 -17.01 32.09
N VAL A 175 6.48 -16.80 30.94
CA VAL A 175 6.23 -17.83 29.95
C VAL A 175 7.56 -18.17 29.28
N ARG A 176 8.60 -18.35 30.12
CA ARG A 176 9.73 -19.17 29.73
C ARG A 176 9.16 -20.52 29.38
N GLN A 177 9.65 -21.14 28.36
CA GLN A 177 9.49 -22.55 28.05
C GLN A 177 9.98 -23.40 29.24
N ARG A 178 9.45 -23.12 30.44
CA ARG A 178 9.63 -24.02 31.57
C ARG A 178 8.71 -25.20 31.27
N GLN A 179 9.34 -26.29 30.89
CA GLN A 179 8.71 -27.60 30.96
C GLN A 179 7.97 -27.65 32.29
N ARG A 180 6.63 -27.47 32.28
CA ARG A 180 5.80 -27.77 33.44
C ARG A 180 5.84 -29.27 33.55
N ARG A 181 6.73 -29.77 34.41
CA ARG A 181 6.83 -31.17 34.74
C ARG A 181 5.68 -31.48 35.69
N GLY A 182 4.88 -32.48 35.40
CA GLY A 182 4.04 -33.11 36.40
C GLY A 182 2.57 -33.24 36.13
N LEU A 183 1.92 -32.52 35.23
CA LEU A 183 0.46 -32.54 35.05
C LEU A 183 -0.02 -32.84 33.62
N GLY A 184 0.87 -33.04 32.67
CA GLY A 184 0.56 -33.38 31.26
C GLY A 184 0.01 -34.80 31.11
N GLN A 185 -0.47 -35.14 29.91
CA GLN A 185 -0.98 -36.49 29.60
C GLN A 185 0.07 -37.38 28.95
N GLU A 186 1.14 -36.84 28.43
CA GLU A 186 2.18 -37.61 27.78
C GLU A 186 3.22 -38.11 28.79
N PHE A 187 3.41 -39.45 28.82
CA PHE A 187 4.38 -40.07 29.72
C PHE A 187 5.79 -39.70 29.31
N HIS A 188 6.57 -39.11 30.22
CA HIS A 188 7.94 -38.76 29.99
C HIS A 188 8.92 -39.78 30.56
N GLN A 189 8.90 -40.00 31.87
CA GLN A 189 9.83 -40.92 32.53
C GLN A 189 9.30 -41.40 33.91
N LEU A 190 9.95 -42.44 34.41
CA LEU A 190 9.79 -42.87 35.81
C LEU A 190 10.92 -42.26 36.65
N ARG A 191 10.55 -41.66 37.80
CA ARG A 191 11.53 -41.12 38.77
C ARG A 191 11.15 -41.47 40.18
N GLU A 192 12.04 -41.28 41.11
CA GLU A 192 11.71 -41.43 42.52
C GLU A 192 10.66 -40.39 42.96
N PHE A 193 9.74 -40.86 43.80
CA PHE A 193 8.68 -40.02 44.39
C PHE A 193 9.32 -38.96 45.30
N ARG A 194 8.84 -37.73 45.21
CA ARG A 194 9.36 -36.58 45.96
C ARG A 194 8.22 -35.92 46.73
N ASP A 195 8.60 -35.22 47.80
CA ASP A 195 7.65 -34.40 48.55
C ASP A 195 7.02 -33.34 47.63
N GLY A 196 5.69 -33.33 47.57
CA GLY A 196 4.89 -32.52 46.66
C GLY A 196 4.29 -33.24 45.47
N ASP A 197 4.68 -34.49 45.20
CA ASP A 197 4.04 -35.33 44.19
C ASP A 197 2.69 -35.83 44.68
N THR A 198 1.73 -36.00 43.77
CA THR A 198 0.40 -36.56 44.10
C THR A 198 0.45 -38.09 44.11
N LEU A 199 -0.29 -38.71 45.00
CA LEU A 199 -0.39 -40.18 45.09
C LEU A 199 -0.88 -40.85 43.81
N ARG A 200 -1.57 -40.10 42.93
CA ARG A 200 -2.02 -40.56 41.61
C ARG A 200 -0.89 -40.79 40.64
N GLN A 201 0.26 -40.15 40.85
CA GLN A 201 1.43 -40.28 40.02
C GLN A 201 2.26 -41.53 40.36
N ILE A 202 2.00 -42.21 41.43
CA ILE A 202 2.77 -43.41 41.83
C ILE A 202 2.53 -44.52 40.82
N ASP A 203 3.63 -45.07 40.28
CA ASP A 203 3.62 -46.33 39.55
C ASP A 203 3.86 -47.51 40.51
N TRP A 204 2.75 -48.10 40.92
CA TRP A 204 2.79 -49.21 41.87
C TRP A 204 3.59 -50.43 41.36
N LYS A 205 3.62 -50.66 40.03
CA LYS A 205 4.36 -51.75 39.42
C LYS A 205 5.87 -51.51 39.46
N ALA A 206 6.30 -50.29 39.17
CA ALA A 206 7.72 -49.90 39.27
C ALA A 206 8.17 -49.84 40.73
N THR A 207 7.30 -49.32 41.63
CA THR A 207 7.52 -49.25 43.06
C THR A 207 7.76 -50.66 43.65
N ALA A 208 6.93 -51.65 43.30
CA ALA A 208 7.07 -53.03 43.76
C ALA A 208 8.38 -53.66 43.31
N ARG A 209 8.89 -53.34 42.12
CA ARG A 209 10.16 -53.87 41.61
C ARG A 209 11.37 -53.22 42.25
N LYS A 210 11.34 -51.89 42.46
CA LYS A 210 12.47 -51.10 42.98
C LYS A 210 12.46 -51.00 44.50
N ARG A 211 11.38 -51.39 45.19
CA ARG A 211 11.20 -51.27 46.64
C ARG A 211 11.32 -49.84 47.18
N THR A 212 11.22 -48.83 46.29
CA THR A 212 11.16 -47.41 46.60
C THR A 212 10.03 -46.80 45.84
N PRO A 213 9.28 -45.82 46.41
CA PRO A 213 8.19 -45.16 45.69
C PRO A 213 8.66 -44.53 44.40
N ILE A 214 8.05 -44.93 43.29
CA ILE A 214 8.35 -44.42 41.94
C ILE A 214 7.17 -43.66 41.40
N ALA A 215 7.38 -42.42 40.94
CA ALA A 215 6.39 -41.59 40.32
C ALA A 215 6.53 -41.58 38.79
N ARG A 216 5.38 -41.51 38.11
CA ARG A 216 5.33 -41.21 36.66
C ARG A 216 5.43 -39.72 36.50
N GLU A 217 6.39 -39.27 35.78
CA GLU A 217 6.53 -37.88 35.35
C GLU A 217 5.90 -37.73 33.96
N TYR A 218 4.94 -36.82 33.87
CA TYR A 218 4.28 -36.47 32.61
C TYR A 218 4.80 -35.13 32.11
N GLN A 219 4.76 -34.97 30.80
CA GLN A 219 5.15 -33.75 30.10
C GLN A 219 3.91 -33.12 29.49
N ASP A 220 3.82 -31.81 29.52
CA ASP A 220 2.76 -31.10 28.80
C ASP A 220 2.90 -31.39 27.32
N GLU A 221 1.76 -31.69 26.68
CA GLU A 221 1.71 -31.87 25.23
C GLU A 221 2.24 -30.62 24.55
N ARG A 222 3.21 -30.79 23.67
CA ARG A 222 3.62 -29.80 22.67
C ARG A 222 2.81 -30.08 21.42
N ASP A 223 2.67 -29.09 20.55
CA ASP A 223 1.96 -29.17 19.28
C ASP A 223 0.44 -29.18 19.42
N GLN A 224 -0.08 -28.21 20.19
CA GLN A 224 -1.51 -27.97 20.20
C GLN A 224 -1.96 -27.51 18.81
N GLN A 225 -3.12 -27.99 18.38
CA GLN A 225 -3.77 -27.51 17.15
C GLN A 225 -4.75 -26.41 17.51
N ILE A 226 -4.47 -25.21 17.02
CA ILE A 226 -5.32 -24.04 17.25
C ILE A 226 -6.08 -23.75 15.96
N LEU A 227 -7.41 -23.85 16.01
CA LEU A 227 -8.28 -23.54 14.88
C LEU A 227 -9.00 -22.22 15.13
N PHE A 228 -8.82 -21.26 14.20
CA PHE A 228 -9.52 -19.99 14.22
C PHE A 228 -10.81 -20.06 13.41
N LEU A 229 -11.94 -19.81 14.07
CA LEU A 229 -13.24 -19.67 13.42
C LEU A 229 -13.61 -18.20 13.35
N LEU A 230 -13.58 -17.63 12.14
CA LEU A 230 -13.91 -16.23 11.90
C LEU A 230 -15.36 -16.10 11.41
N ASP A 231 -16.17 -15.32 12.14
CA ASP A 231 -17.48 -14.92 11.63
C ASP A 231 -17.33 -13.93 10.48
N CYS A 232 -17.90 -14.26 9.33
CA CYS A 232 -17.96 -13.40 8.15
C CYS A 232 -19.38 -12.83 7.92
N GLY A 233 -20.25 -12.91 8.90
CA GLY A 233 -21.64 -12.49 8.81
C GLY A 233 -21.81 -10.99 8.58
N ARG A 234 -23.06 -10.59 8.33
CA ARG A 234 -23.40 -9.20 8.01
C ARG A 234 -22.99 -8.21 9.10
N ARG A 235 -23.05 -8.62 10.37
CA ARG A 235 -22.71 -7.78 11.52
C ARG A 235 -21.22 -7.38 11.55
N MET A 236 -20.36 -8.22 11.01
CA MET A 236 -18.92 -7.97 10.94
C MET A 236 -18.54 -6.87 9.95
N ARG A 237 -19.48 -6.40 9.12
CA ARG A 237 -19.28 -5.26 8.20
C ARG A 237 -19.41 -3.90 8.90
N SER A 238 -19.94 -3.85 10.12
CA SER A 238 -20.00 -2.60 10.89
C SER A 238 -18.58 -2.06 11.09
N GLN A 239 -18.44 -0.73 10.96
CA GLN A 239 -17.17 -0.04 11.11
C GLN A 239 -17.01 0.47 12.54
N ASP A 240 -15.79 0.37 13.04
CA ASP A 240 -15.33 1.02 14.26
C ASP A 240 -14.09 1.84 13.89
N GLY A 241 -14.27 3.16 13.79
CA GLY A 241 -13.27 4.06 13.21
C GLY A 241 -13.06 3.83 11.72
N GLU A 242 -11.82 3.55 11.32
CA GLU A 242 -11.43 3.33 9.91
C GLU A 242 -11.52 1.85 9.46
N LEU A 243 -11.74 0.92 10.39
CA LEU A 243 -11.72 -0.52 10.14
C LEU A 243 -13.08 -1.15 10.42
N SER A 244 -13.41 -2.22 9.68
CA SER A 244 -14.57 -3.04 10.00
C SER A 244 -14.29 -3.96 11.19
N HIS A 245 -15.34 -4.41 11.89
CA HIS A 245 -15.21 -5.42 12.95
C HIS A 245 -14.52 -6.68 12.44
N PHE A 246 -14.74 -7.04 11.17
CA PHE A 246 -14.03 -8.15 10.54
C PHE A 246 -12.53 -7.91 10.43
N ASP A 247 -12.11 -6.68 10.09
CA ASP A 247 -10.69 -6.33 9.99
C ASP A 247 -10.02 -6.39 11.36
N HIS A 248 -10.72 -5.95 12.42
CA HIS A 248 -10.23 -6.08 13.80
C HIS A 248 -10.10 -7.54 14.21
N ALA A 249 -11.12 -8.38 13.93
CA ALA A 249 -11.09 -9.80 14.23
C ALA A 249 -9.97 -10.53 13.47
N LEU A 250 -9.77 -10.19 12.19
CA LEU A 250 -8.71 -10.77 11.38
C LEU A 250 -7.32 -10.38 11.90
N ASN A 251 -7.13 -9.11 12.25
CA ASN A 251 -5.88 -8.65 12.86
C ASN A 251 -5.58 -9.37 14.19
N ALA A 252 -6.60 -9.53 15.04
CA ALA A 252 -6.45 -10.27 16.31
C ALA A 252 -6.11 -11.74 16.08
N SER A 253 -6.78 -12.40 15.13
CA SER A 253 -6.51 -13.81 14.79
C SER A 253 -5.11 -14.02 14.27
N LEU A 254 -4.61 -13.10 13.45
CA LEU A 254 -3.24 -13.15 12.94
C LEU A 254 -2.20 -12.97 14.05
N LEU A 255 -2.46 -12.05 15.00
CA LEU A 255 -1.59 -11.87 16.16
C LEU A 255 -1.55 -13.14 17.02
N LEU A 256 -2.71 -13.73 17.32
CA LEU A 256 -2.80 -14.97 18.08
C LEU A 256 -2.13 -16.14 17.35
N GLY A 257 -2.33 -16.22 16.02
CA GLY A 257 -1.67 -17.23 15.19
C GLY A 257 -0.14 -17.09 15.21
N TYR A 258 0.36 -15.86 15.14
CA TYR A 258 1.79 -15.59 15.27
C TYR A 258 2.34 -16.06 16.63
N VAL A 259 1.65 -15.73 17.71
CA VAL A 259 2.06 -16.14 19.07
C VAL A 259 2.03 -17.67 19.20
N ALA A 260 0.99 -18.31 18.69
CA ALA A 260 0.86 -19.76 18.70
C ALA A 260 2.00 -20.46 17.93
N LEU A 261 2.27 -20.01 16.70
CA LEU A 261 3.40 -20.53 15.90
C LEU A 261 4.75 -20.34 16.60
N ARG A 262 4.94 -19.23 17.32
CA ARG A 262 6.16 -18.97 18.11
C ARG A 262 6.28 -19.93 19.31
N GLN A 263 5.17 -20.41 19.84
CA GLN A 263 5.15 -21.42 20.91
C GLN A 263 5.32 -22.85 20.40
N GLY A 264 5.29 -23.05 19.07
CA GLY A 264 5.42 -24.36 18.43
C GLY A 264 4.08 -25.04 18.16
N ASP A 265 2.95 -24.31 18.32
CA ASP A 265 1.63 -24.86 18.08
C ASP A 265 1.29 -24.83 16.57
N ALA A 266 0.47 -25.76 16.12
CA ALA A 266 -0.08 -25.78 14.78
C ALA A 266 -1.30 -24.85 14.69
N VAL A 267 -1.38 -24.04 13.63
CA VAL A 267 -2.45 -23.06 13.44
C VAL A 267 -3.17 -23.31 12.13
N GLY A 268 -4.52 -23.29 12.16
CA GLY A 268 -5.36 -23.46 10.99
C GLY A 268 -6.70 -22.71 11.07
#